data_4cc3cdf0d93faeec6b36e67e486ccede
#
_entry.id   4cc3cdf0d93faeec6b36e67e486ccede
#
_cell.length_a   1.000
_cell.length_b   1.000
_cell.length_c   1.000
_cell.angle_alpha   90.00
_cell.angle_beta   90.00
_cell.angle_gamma   90.00
#
_symmetry.space_group_name_H-M   'P 1'
#
loop_
_entity.id
_entity.type
_entity.pdbx_description
1 polymer ?
#
loop_
_entity_poly.entity_id
_entity_poly.type
_entity_poly.pdbx_seq_one_letter_code
_entity_poly.pdbx_strand_id
1 'polypeptide(L)'
;EGTPAFSVDGREMYITQCLTDPTYPRFAQIAVSNRSDAAWGKPKKLEITRDTLSSFAHPALSPDGNWLYFVSDMPGGKGGLDIWRVRLIGGTTGGVENLGAPINTPGNEMFPTFRPNGDLYFSSDGHGGLGGLDIFIAKVGKDRRYHLEHPGFPLNSQGDDFGMTFEGKHNRGFFSSNRG
;
A
#
# COMPACT_ATOMS: atom_id res chain seq x y z
N GLU A 1 1.83 -0.60 -13.57
CA GLU A 1 0.43 -0.36 -13.18
C GLU A 1 0.08 -1.36 -12.09
N GLY A 2 -0.51 -0.89 -11.02
CA GLY A 2 -0.79 -1.71 -9.84
C GLY A 2 -2.22 -1.51 -9.35
N THR A 3 -2.53 -2.05 -8.17
CA THR A 3 -3.85 -1.99 -7.55
C THR A 3 -4.24 -0.53 -7.30
N PRO A 4 -5.40 -0.05 -7.78
CA PRO A 4 -5.86 1.30 -7.50
C PRO A 4 -6.47 1.40 -6.10
N ALA A 5 -6.36 2.59 -5.48
CA ALA A 5 -7.11 2.95 -4.29
C ALA A 5 -8.12 4.05 -4.63
N PHE A 6 -9.32 3.98 -4.05
CA PHE A 6 -10.40 4.94 -4.32
C PHE A 6 -10.72 5.73 -3.06
N SER A 7 -10.98 7.03 -3.21
CA SER A 7 -11.51 7.86 -2.14
C SER A 7 -12.89 7.35 -1.66
N VAL A 8 -13.24 7.69 -0.43
CA VAL A 8 -14.50 7.23 0.19
C VAL A 8 -15.73 7.65 -0.62
N ASP A 9 -15.68 8.81 -1.27
CA ASP A 9 -16.74 9.33 -2.14
C ASP A 9 -16.68 8.80 -3.58
N GLY A 10 -15.65 7.98 -3.91
CA GLY A 10 -15.44 7.41 -5.24
C GLY A 10 -15.07 8.42 -6.32
N ARG A 11 -14.62 9.62 -5.95
CA ARG A 11 -14.26 10.68 -6.89
C ARG A 11 -12.79 10.78 -7.23
N GLU A 12 -11.93 10.20 -6.42
CA GLU A 12 -10.49 10.15 -6.66
C GLU A 12 -10.03 8.70 -6.75
N MET A 13 -9.13 8.44 -7.68
CA MET A 13 -8.45 7.16 -7.85
C MET A 13 -6.95 7.39 -7.82
N TYR A 14 -6.29 6.74 -6.90
CA TYR A 14 -4.83 6.74 -6.77
C TYR A 14 -4.30 5.48 -7.42
N ILE A 15 -3.31 5.63 -8.29
CA ILE A 15 -2.74 4.52 -9.07
C ILE A 15 -1.22 4.58 -9.08
N THR A 16 -0.58 3.42 -9.18
CA THR A 16 0.85 3.34 -9.50
C THR A 16 1.03 3.49 -11.00
N GLN A 17 1.88 4.41 -11.42
CA GLN A 17 2.34 4.56 -12.79
C GLN A 17 3.82 4.22 -12.87
N CYS A 18 4.17 3.24 -13.71
CA CYS A 18 5.56 2.96 -14.03
C CYS A 18 5.98 3.85 -15.19
N LEU A 19 7.01 4.63 -15.00
CA LEU A 19 7.63 5.46 -16.02
C LEU A 19 8.81 4.69 -16.62
N THR A 20 8.87 4.68 -17.95
CA THR A 20 10.02 4.17 -18.66
C THR A 20 10.91 5.36 -19.00
N ASP A 21 11.99 5.53 -18.27
CA ASP A 21 13.04 6.49 -18.56
C ASP A 21 14.27 5.73 -19.02
N PRO A 22 14.94 6.11 -20.13
CA PRO A 22 16.16 5.45 -20.58
C PRO A 22 17.30 5.52 -19.54
N THR A 23 17.32 6.54 -18.70
CA THR A 23 18.31 6.77 -17.66
C THR A 23 17.98 6.05 -16.37
N TYR A 24 16.67 5.85 -16.08
CA TYR A 24 16.15 5.20 -14.87
C TYR A 24 15.16 4.09 -15.26
N PRO A 25 15.63 2.85 -15.45
CA PRO A 25 14.88 1.82 -16.16
C PRO A 25 13.56 1.34 -15.51
N ARG A 26 13.27 1.68 -14.25
CA ARG A 26 11.99 1.34 -13.62
C ARG A 26 11.70 2.29 -12.46
N PHE A 27 11.08 3.38 -12.76
CA PHE A 27 10.65 4.35 -11.78
C PHE A 27 9.13 4.28 -11.61
N ALA A 28 8.66 4.08 -10.39
CA ALA A 28 7.25 4.09 -10.08
C ALA A 28 6.86 5.38 -9.37
N GLN A 29 5.74 5.96 -9.74
CA GLN A 29 5.13 7.12 -9.07
C GLN A 29 3.65 6.89 -8.80
N ILE A 30 3.12 7.54 -7.78
CA ILE A 30 1.68 7.58 -7.54
C ILE A 30 1.08 8.76 -8.30
N ALA A 31 0.00 8.47 -9.03
CA ALA A 31 -0.79 9.49 -9.71
C ALA A 31 -2.23 9.44 -9.21
N VAL A 32 -2.90 10.59 -9.24
CA VAL A 32 -4.31 10.74 -8.90
C VAL A 32 -5.11 11.12 -10.14
N SER A 33 -6.22 10.42 -10.34
CA SER A 33 -7.23 10.72 -11.34
C SER A 33 -8.52 11.13 -10.65
N ASN A 34 -9.12 12.20 -11.12
CA ASN A 34 -10.41 12.69 -10.60
C ASN A 34 -11.54 12.26 -11.54
N ARG A 35 -12.65 11.85 -10.97
CA ARG A 35 -13.85 11.47 -11.70
C ARG A 35 -14.75 12.68 -11.92
N SER A 36 -15.09 12.95 -13.17
CA SER A 36 -16.24 13.77 -13.55
C SER A 36 -17.49 12.88 -13.69
N ASP A 37 -18.65 13.45 -13.99
CA ASP A 37 -19.93 12.72 -14.02
C ASP A 37 -19.93 11.49 -14.94
N ALA A 38 -19.10 11.45 -15.97
CA ALA A 38 -19.10 10.39 -16.99
C ALA A 38 -17.79 9.60 -17.10
N ALA A 39 -16.64 10.14 -16.66
CA ALA A 39 -15.33 9.52 -16.92
C ALA A 39 -14.26 9.90 -15.91
N TRP A 40 -13.22 9.06 -15.84
CA TRP A 40 -11.99 9.37 -15.13
C TRP A 40 -11.13 10.33 -15.97
N GLY A 41 -10.64 11.39 -15.32
CA GLY A 41 -9.73 12.34 -15.94
C GLY A 41 -8.33 11.76 -16.15
N LYS A 42 -7.48 12.50 -16.88
CA LYS A 42 -6.08 12.10 -17.05
C LYS A 42 -5.36 12.10 -15.70
N PRO A 43 -4.71 11.00 -15.31
CA PRO A 43 -3.96 10.96 -14.07
C PRO A 43 -2.86 12.02 -14.01
N LYS A 44 -2.69 12.63 -12.85
CA LYS A 44 -1.63 13.60 -12.56
C LYS A 44 -0.75 13.05 -11.45
N LYS A 45 0.56 13.21 -11.59
CA LYS A 45 1.52 12.85 -10.53
C LYS A 45 1.10 13.50 -9.21
N LEU A 46 1.09 12.71 -8.14
CA LEU A 46 0.92 13.22 -6.78
C LEU A 46 2.29 13.58 -6.20
N GLU A 47 2.47 14.82 -5.82
CA GLU A 47 3.71 15.28 -5.19
C GLU A 47 3.69 14.89 -3.71
N ILE A 48 4.36 13.78 -3.38
CA ILE A 48 4.45 13.25 -2.01
C ILE A 48 5.65 13.85 -1.28
N THR A 49 6.80 13.88 -1.96
CA THR A 49 8.04 14.45 -1.44
C THR A 49 8.79 15.17 -2.55
N ARG A 50 9.90 15.80 -2.19
CA ARG A 50 10.86 16.37 -3.17
C ARG A 50 11.86 15.33 -3.69
N ASP A 51 11.80 14.11 -3.18
CA ASP A 51 12.65 13.01 -3.64
C ASP A 51 12.20 12.58 -5.04
N THR A 52 13.13 12.59 -5.98
CA THR A 52 12.91 12.22 -7.38
C THR A 52 13.63 10.94 -7.78
N LEU A 53 14.32 10.30 -6.84
CA LEU A 53 15.12 9.10 -7.09
C LEU A 53 14.44 7.83 -6.60
N SER A 54 13.56 7.94 -5.61
CA SER A 54 12.86 6.80 -5.04
C SER A 54 11.57 6.47 -5.81
N SER A 55 11.17 5.21 -5.74
CA SER A 55 9.90 4.72 -6.26
C SER A 55 8.79 4.87 -5.23
N PHE A 56 7.58 5.17 -5.71
CA PHE A 56 6.36 5.30 -4.92
C PHE A 56 5.27 4.45 -5.57
N ALA A 57 4.79 3.44 -4.86
CA ALA A 57 3.88 2.44 -5.42
C ALA A 57 2.81 1.97 -4.42
N HIS A 58 1.91 1.11 -4.87
CA HIS A 58 0.90 0.42 -4.08
C HIS A 58 0.11 1.34 -3.15
N PRO A 59 -0.59 2.35 -3.69
CA PRO A 59 -1.38 3.27 -2.88
C PRO A 59 -2.54 2.55 -2.18
N ALA A 60 -2.80 2.93 -0.92
CA ALA A 60 -3.97 2.51 -0.16
C ALA A 60 -4.48 3.66 0.69
N LEU A 61 -5.79 3.85 0.75
CA LEU A 61 -6.39 4.90 1.58
C LEU A 61 -6.86 4.34 2.91
N SER A 62 -6.63 5.10 3.99
CA SER A 62 -7.25 4.80 5.27
C SER A 62 -8.78 4.85 5.16
N PRO A 63 -9.54 4.09 5.99
CA PRO A 63 -11.00 4.07 5.93
C PRO A 63 -11.68 5.42 6.12
N ASP A 64 -11.03 6.34 6.83
CA ASP A 64 -11.49 7.73 7.03
C ASP A 64 -11.11 8.68 5.88
N GLY A 65 -10.33 8.19 4.90
CA GLY A 65 -9.88 8.96 3.75
C GLY A 65 -8.83 10.04 4.05
N ASN A 66 -8.32 10.11 5.28
CA ASN A 66 -7.41 11.18 5.69
C ASN A 66 -5.93 10.86 5.42
N TRP A 67 -5.60 9.60 5.17
CA TRP A 67 -4.23 9.14 4.97
C TRP A 67 -4.10 8.30 3.70
N LEU A 68 -3.07 8.61 2.93
CA LEU A 68 -2.58 7.77 1.85
C LEU A 68 -1.40 6.96 2.37
N TYR A 69 -1.54 5.65 2.36
CA TYR A 69 -0.46 4.70 2.59
C TYR A 69 0.14 4.29 1.25
N PHE A 70 1.43 4.08 1.21
CA PHE A 70 2.15 3.71 0.00
C PHE A 70 3.44 2.97 0.33
N VAL A 71 4.04 2.36 -0.68
CA VAL A 71 5.31 1.66 -0.58
C VAL A 71 6.39 2.48 -1.25
N SER A 72 7.56 2.56 -0.61
CA SER A 72 8.71 3.27 -1.17
C SER A 72 10.03 2.74 -0.61
N ASP A 73 11.06 2.81 -1.45
CA ASP A 73 12.47 2.57 -1.12
C ASP A 73 13.22 3.84 -0.69
N MET A 74 12.47 4.91 -0.37
CA MET A 74 13.09 6.19 -0.04
C MET A 74 13.95 6.13 1.24
N PRO A 75 15.00 6.96 1.33
CA PRO A 75 15.88 7.01 2.48
C PRO A 75 15.14 7.24 3.80
N GLY A 76 15.63 6.62 4.87
CA GLY A 76 15.04 6.71 6.21
C GLY A 76 14.07 5.58 6.54
N GLY A 77 13.94 4.59 5.65
CA GLY A 77 13.21 3.34 5.88
C GLY A 77 13.90 2.38 6.83
N LYS A 78 13.32 1.21 6.99
CA LYS A 78 13.83 0.10 7.81
C LYS A 78 14.52 -0.96 6.98
N GLY A 79 14.08 -1.14 5.73
CA GLY A 79 14.54 -2.19 4.86
C GLY A 79 14.65 -1.79 3.40
N GLY A 80 14.27 -2.71 2.53
CA GLY A 80 14.23 -2.48 1.09
C GLY A 80 13.05 -1.61 0.70
N LEU A 81 11.87 -2.19 0.72
CA LEU A 81 10.60 -1.51 0.47
C LEU A 81 9.82 -1.42 1.78
N ASP A 82 9.53 -0.22 2.21
CA ASP A 82 8.76 0.04 3.43
C ASP A 82 7.37 0.58 3.12
N ILE A 83 6.43 0.38 4.04
CA ILE A 83 5.15 1.08 4.02
C ILE A 83 5.28 2.41 4.75
N TRP A 84 4.91 3.46 4.04
CA TRP A 84 4.87 4.84 4.48
C TRP A 84 3.45 5.37 4.45
N ARG A 85 3.22 6.51 5.06
CA ARG A 85 1.95 7.23 4.92
C ARG A 85 2.17 8.73 4.84
N VAL A 86 1.22 9.40 4.22
CA VAL A 86 1.16 10.86 4.13
C VAL A 86 -0.27 11.31 4.38
N ARG A 87 -0.42 12.42 5.11
CA ARG A 87 -1.75 12.99 5.35
C ARG A 87 -2.25 13.70 4.09
N LEU A 88 -3.51 13.44 3.74
CA LEU A 88 -4.20 14.16 2.67
C LEU A 88 -4.93 15.38 3.25
N ILE A 89 -4.62 16.58 2.73
CA ILE A 89 -5.17 17.84 3.22
C ILE A 89 -5.62 18.66 2.01
N GLY A 90 -6.94 18.63 1.72
CA GLY A 90 -7.52 19.44 0.66
C GLY A 90 -6.86 19.29 -0.72
N GLY A 91 -6.53 18.04 -1.11
CA GLY A 91 -5.88 17.72 -2.38
C GLY A 91 -4.36 17.91 -2.41
N THR A 92 -3.75 18.23 -1.25
CA THR A 92 -2.29 18.30 -1.06
C THR A 92 -1.84 17.24 -0.04
N THR A 93 -0.53 16.99 0.00
CA THR A 93 0.07 16.04 0.95
C THR A 93 0.73 16.78 2.10
N GLY A 94 0.62 16.20 3.31
CA GLY A 94 1.33 16.65 4.51
C GLY A 94 2.74 16.06 4.62
N GLY A 95 3.26 15.99 5.83
CA GLY A 95 4.52 15.31 6.12
C GLY A 95 4.43 13.80 5.90
N VAL A 96 5.51 13.20 5.44
CA VAL A 96 5.63 11.75 5.20
C VAL A 96 6.11 11.08 6.48
N GLU A 97 5.50 9.95 6.81
CA GLU A 97 5.83 9.14 7.98
C GLU A 97 6.10 7.69 7.58
N ASN A 98 7.25 7.13 8.01
CA ASN A 98 7.49 5.70 7.97
C ASN A 98 6.67 5.02 9.06
N LEU A 99 6.01 3.91 8.78
CA LEU A 99 5.20 3.22 9.80
C LEU A 99 6.05 2.59 10.89
N GLY A 100 7.32 2.28 10.59
CA GLY A 100 8.22 1.66 11.55
C GLY A 100 7.77 0.29 12.03
N ALA A 101 8.39 -0.18 13.13
CA ALA A 101 7.98 -1.41 13.77
C ALA A 101 6.61 -1.25 14.47
N PRO A 102 5.75 -2.29 14.49
CA PRO A 102 6.03 -3.64 14.03
C PRO A 102 5.74 -3.90 12.55
N ILE A 103 5.36 -2.89 11.76
CA ILE A 103 4.97 -3.08 10.35
C ILE A 103 6.21 -3.32 9.49
N ASN A 104 7.14 -2.35 9.46
CA ASN A 104 8.31 -2.38 8.60
C ASN A 104 9.47 -3.13 9.25
N THR A 105 10.17 -3.92 8.43
CA THR A 105 11.29 -4.80 8.79
C THR A 105 12.53 -4.44 7.94
N PRO A 106 13.66 -5.14 8.11
CA PRO A 106 14.77 -5.05 7.15
C PRO A 106 14.48 -5.66 5.78
N GLY A 107 13.38 -6.37 5.61
CA GLY A 107 12.92 -6.93 4.32
C GLY A 107 12.11 -5.94 3.50
N ASN A 108 11.10 -6.46 2.83
CA ASN A 108 10.18 -5.69 1.99
C ASN A 108 8.76 -5.82 2.51
N GLU A 109 8.07 -4.71 2.65
CA GLU A 109 6.66 -4.63 2.98
C GLU A 109 5.91 -3.98 1.82
N MET A 110 4.91 -4.70 1.28
CA MET A 110 4.24 -4.33 0.04
C MET A 110 2.73 -4.53 0.09
N PHE A 111 2.02 -3.97 -0.90
CA PHE A 111 0.59 -4.19 -1.14
C PHE A 111 -0.30 -3.88 0.09
N PRO A 112 -0.15 -2.69 0.73
CA PRO A 112 -1.06 -2.33 1.81
C PRO A 112 -2.50 -2.23 1.29
N THR A 113 -3.45 -2.70 2.09
CA THR A 113 -4.89 -2.51 1.85
C THR A 113 -5.65 -2.51 3.18
N PHE A 114 -6.73 -1.77 3.25
CA PHE A 114 -7.51 -1.63 4.47
C PHE A 114 -8.87 -2.35 4.39
N ARG A 115 -9.26 -2.92 5.52
CA ARG A 115 -10.66 -3.23 5.79
C ARG A 115 -11.38 -1.99 6.35
N PRO A 116 -12.71 -1.89 6.19
CA PRO A 116 -13.49 -0.78 6.76
C PRO A 116 -13.36 -0.64 8.29
N ASN A 117 -13.01 -1.71 9.00
CA ASN A 117 -12.79 -1.70 10.45
C ASN A 117 -11.41 -1.14 10.86
N GLY A 118 -10.55 -0.78 9.89
CA GLY A 118 -9.22 -0.22 10.11
C GLY A 118 -8.09 -1.24 10.12
N ASP A 119 -8.38 -2.53 9.97
CA ASP A 119 -7.32 -3.54 9.84
C ASP A 119 -6.53 -3.32 8.55
N LEU A 120 -5.22 -3.22 8.67
CA LEU A 120 -4.28 -3.09 7.56
C LEU A 120 -3.74 -4.46 7.18
N TYR A 121 -4.01 -4.88 5.96
CA TYR A 121 -3.39 -6.06 5.35
C TYR A 121 -2.21 -5.61 4.51
N PHE A 122 -1.12 -6.36 4.56
CA PHE A 122 0.06 -6.12 3.73
C PHE A 122 0.82 -7.43 3.54
N SER A 123 1.76 -7.45 2.60
CA SER A 123 2.61 -8.62 2.37
C SER A 123 4.05 -8.29 2.73
N SER A 124 4.75 -9.23 3.35
CA SER A 124 6.15 -9.06 3.75
C SER A 124 6.96 -10.33 3.57
N ASP A 125 8.23 -10.15 3.20
CA ASP A 125 9.27 -11.19 3.22
C ASP A 125 10.23 -11.04 4.41
N GLY A 126 10.09 -9.97 5.20
CA GLY A 126 10.94 -9.66 6.35
C GLY A 126 10.40 -10.19 7.68
N HIS A 127 9.10 -10.47 7.78
CA HIS A 127 8.50 -11.17 8.91
C HIS A 127 8.63 -12.68 8.73
N GLY A 128 8.74 -13.41 9.84
CA GLY A 128 8.73 -14.89 9.77
C GLY A 128 7.38 -15.40 9.26
N GLY A 129 7.40 -16.20 8.20
CA GLY A 129 6.22 -16.71 7.53
C GLY A 129 6.36 -18.15 7.05
N LEU A 130 5.54 -18.55 6.09
CA LEU A 130 5.52 -19.88 5.50
C LEU A 130 6.29 -19.94 4.17
N GLY A 131 6.36 -18.79 3.46
CA GLY A 131 6.95 -18.70 2.13
C GLY A 131 7.92 -17.54 1.96
N GLY A 132 7.94 -16.97 0.77
CA GLY A 132 8.65 -15.71 0.49
C GLY A 132 7.83 -14.52 0.99
N LEU A 133 6.92 -14.00 0.16
CA LEU A 133 5.94 -13.02 0.62
C LEU A 133 4.77 -13.70 1.31
N ASP A 134 4.50 -13.33 2.55
CA ASP A 134 3.31 -13.76 3.28
C ASP A 134 2.43 -12.56 3.61
N ILE A 135 1.11 -12.78 3.66
CA ILE A 135 0.12 -11.77 4.03
C ILE A 135 0.04 -11.69 5.56
N PHE A 136 0.16 -10.47 6.08
CA PHE A 136 0.02 -10.10 7.49
C PHE A 136 -1.17 -9.17 7.70
N ILE A 137 -1.69 -9.18 8.92
CA ILE A 137 -2.79 -8.31 9.35
C ILE A 137 -2.30 -7.48 10.52
N ALA A 138 -2.27 -6.17 10.37
CA ALA A 138 -1.98 -5.24 11.44
C ALA A 138 -3.29 -4.66 12.00
N LYS A 139 -3.60 -5.01 13.23
CA LYS A 139 -4.79 -4.54 13.95
C LYS A 139 -4.40 -3.46 14.95
N VAL A 140 -5.18 -2.38 15.01
CA VAL A 140 -4.95 -1.34 16.02
C VAL A 140 -5.60 -1.79 17.33
N GLY A 141 -4.77 -2.01 18.34
CA GLY A 141 -5.22 -2.37 19.69
C GLY A 141 -5.81 -1.20 20.48
N LYS A 142 -6.33 -1.49 21.67
CA LYS A 142 -6.84 -0.46 22.62
C LYS A 142 -5.74 0.51 23.07
N ASP A 143 -4.49 0.07 23.02
CA ASP A 143 -3.28 0.85 23.28
C ASP A 143 -2.89 1.78 22.13
N ARG A 144 -3.68 1.81 21.05
CA ARG A 144 -3.44 2.54 19.80
C ARG A 144 -2.16 2.11 19.05
N ARG A 145 -1.65 0.91 19.33
CA ARG A 145 -0.51 0.33 18.63
C ARG A 145 -0.97 -0.75 17.66
N TYR A 146 -0.16 -0.99 16.63
CA TYR A 146 -0.37 -2.11 15.73
C TYR A 146 0.06 -3.42 16.40
N HIS A 147 -0.80 -4.41 16.31
CA HIS A 147 -0.54 -5.79 16.69
C HIS A 147 -0.62 -6.64 15.43
N LEU A 148 0.46 -7.37 15.13
CA LEU A 148 0.53 -8.20 13.93
C LEU A 148 -0.08 -9.58 14.18
N GLU A 149 -0.79 -10.06 13.17
CA GLU A 149 -1.31 -11.41 13.07
C GLU A 149 -0.83 -12.02 11.75
N HIS A 150 -0.28 -13.23 11.81
CA HIS A 150 0.02 -14.04 10.64
C HIS A 150 -1.09 -15.09 10.52
N PRO A 151 -2.01 -14.99 9.54
CA PRO A 151 -3.18 -15.87 9.47
C PRO A 151 -2.85 -17.32 9.10
N GLY A 152 -1.63 -17.60 8.64
CA GLY A 152 -1.19 -18.94 8.30
C GLY A 152 -1.95 -19.54 7.11
N PHE A 153 -1.86 -20.88 6.99
CA PHE A 153 -2.62 -21.62 5.99
C PHE A 153 -4.14 -21.57 6.30
N PRO A 154 -5.03 -21.45 5.29
CA PRO A 154 -4.75 -21.55 3.85
C PRO A 154 -4.46 -20.21 3.15
N LEU A 155 -4.47 -19.08 3.86
CA LEU A 155 -4.21 -17.79 3.23
C LEU A 155 -2.76 -17.71 2.76
N ASN A 156 -1.81 -18.04 3.64
CA ASN A 156 -0.40 -18.11 3.30
C ASN A 156 0.03 -19.54 3.00
N SER A 157 1.07 -19.71 2.18
CA SER A 157 1.61 -20.97 1.70
C SER A 157 3.14 -20.95 1.68
N GLN A 158 3.77 -21.98 1.14
CA GLN A 158 5.22 -22.00 0.90
C GLN A 158 5.65 -21.13 -0.32
N GLY A 159 4.71 -20.63 -1.10
CA GLY A 159 4.95 -19.70 -2.18
C GLY A 159 4.90 -18.24 -1.73
N ASP A 160 4.83 -17.31 -2.69
CA ASP A 160 4.54 -15.90 -2.42
C ASP A 160 3.03 -15.71 -2.42
N ASP A 161 2.52 -15.09 -1.36
CA ASP A 161 1.11 -14.75 -1.19
C ASP A 161 0.99 -13.24 -0.95
N PHE A 162 0.32 -12.51 -1.86
CA PHE A 162 0.34 -11.05 -1.86
C PHE A 162 -0.87 -10.40 -2.50
N GLY A 163 -0.96 -9.07 -2.36
CA GLY A 163 -1.92 -8.25 -3.08
C GLY A 163 -3.37 -8.48 -2.67
N MET A 164 -3.62 -8.67 -1.36
CA MET A 164 -4.97 -8.84 -0.85
C MET A 164 -5.85 -7.65 -1.20
N THR A 165 -7.04 -7.91 -1.71
CA THR A 165 -8.09 -6.92 -1.95
C THR A 165 -9.44 -7.46 -1.49
N PHE A 166 -10.39 -6.57 -1.18
CA PHE A 166 -11.68 -6.95 -0.63
C PHE A 166 -12.84 -6.41 -1.46
N GLU A 167 -13.90 -7.21 -1.55
CA GLU A 167 -15.15 -6.80 -2.19
C GLU A 167 -15.99 -5.95 -1.19
N GLY A 168 -15.73 -4.65 -1.18
CA GLY A 168 -16.47 -3.71 -0.34
C GLY A 168 -16.49 -4.12 1.13
N LYS A 169 -17.69 -4.23 1.73
CA LYS A 169 -17.90 -4.63 3.13
C LYS A 169 -18.01 -6.16 3.32
N HIS A 170 -18.00 -6.93 2.24
CA HIS A 170 -18.15 -8.38 2.32
C HIS A 170 -16.89 -9.04 2.85
N ASN A 171 -17.06 -10.19 3.53
CA ASN A 171 -15.94 -11.03 3.97
C ASN A 171 -15.41 -11.90 2.80
N ARG A 172 -15.31 -11.30 1.63
CA ARG A 172 -14.75 -11.89 0.43
C ARG A 172 -13.65 -10.99 -0.10
N GLY A 173 -12.63 -11.61 -0.67
CA GLY A 173 -11.52 -10.90 -1.27
C GLY A 173 -10.76 -11.79 -2.23
N PHE A 174 -9.77 -11.20 -2.85
CA PHE A 174 -8.87 -11.86 -3.77
C PHE A 174 -7.44 -11.54 -3.35
N PHE A 175 -6.54 -12.43 -3.62
CA PHE A 175 -5.11 -12.23 -3.48
C PHE A 175 -4.38 -13.01 -4.57
N SER A 176 -3.13 -12.69 -4.79
CA SER A 176 -2.26 -13.38 -5.73
C SER A 176 -1.41 -14.39 -4.98
N SER A 177 -1.19 -15.56 -5.60
CA SER A 177 -0.33 -16.59 -5.04
C SER A 177 0.38 -17.33 -6.17
N ASN A 178 1.65 -17.69 -5.96
CA ASN A 178 2.40 -18.55 -6.87
C ASN A 178 2.55 -19.99 -6.35
N ARG A 179 1.69 -20.37 -5.39
CA ARG A 179 1.62 -21.76 -4.91
C ARG A 179 1.30 -22.71 -6.05
N GLY A 180 2.02 -23.84 -6.14
CA GLY A 180 1.78 -24.91 -7.10
C GLY A 180 0.66 -25.85 -6.66
#